data_cda76340eb0354546624984fc4fc96eb
#
_entry.id   cda76340eb0354546624984fc4fc96eb
#
_cell.length_a   1.000
_cell.length_b   1.000
_cell.length_c   1.000
_cell.angle_alpha   90.00
_cell.angle_beta   90.00
_cell.angle_gamma   90.00
#
_symmetry.space_group_name_H-M   'P 1'
#
loop_
_entity.id
_entity.type
_entity.pdbx_description
1 polymer ?
#
loop_
_entity_poly.entity_id
_entity_poly.type
_entity_poly.pdbx_seq_one_letter_code
_entity_poly.pdbx_strand_id
1 'polypeptide(L)'
;MENEAQVPNPNPTPPPPPAPARTQGLSRPRKWFRRFGCCLLLIVWFVLMLMPCFFVTLLVEKDIVISRSSVPDHEWRVFILEEPDERGFGFTSGKIVSGGSDEETVCVVTSVDYLLWEGESEPDTYCNCFERVGEGWSTTLAGGDADCNPREFEFDEDQ
;
A
#
# COMPACT_ATOMS: atom_id res chain seq x y z
N MET A 1 86.39 -55.14 1.04
CA MET A 1 86.17 -53.71 1.33
C MET A 1 85.91 -53.09 -0.02
N GLU A 2 84.66 -53.19 -0.52
CA GLU A 2 84.24 -52.65 -1.80
C GLU A 2 83.65 -51.22 -1.58
N ASN A 3 84.32 -50.32 -2.28
CA ASN A 3 83.96 -48.93 -2.30
C ASN A 3 82.92 -48.73 -3.37
N GLU A 4 81.62 -48.71 -3.03
CA GLU A 4 80.52 -48.42 -3.96
C GLU A 4 80.53 -46.93 -4.31
N ALA A 5 80.90 -46.65 -5.52
CA ALA A 5 80.94 -45.32 -6.06
C ALA A 5 79.47 -44.82 -6.29
N GLN A 6 79.09 -43.84 -5.50
CA GLN A 6 77.84 -43.17 -5.58
C GLN A 6 77.74 -42.35 -6.87
N VAL A 7 76.85 -42.79 -7.81
CA VAL A 7 76.57 -42.09 -9.06
C VAL A 7 75.80 -40.81 -8.80
N PRO A 8 76.25 -39.64 -9.22
CA PRO A 8 75.47 -38.37 -9.07
C PRO A 8 74.24 -38.43 -9.94
N ASN A 9 73.10 -38.21 -9.30
CA ASN A 9 71.83 -38.11 -9.99
C ASN A 9 71.76 -36.79 -10.81
N PRO A 10 71.73 -36.88 -12.15
CA PRO A 10 71.65 -35.66 -12.97
C PRO A 10 70.22 -35.25 -13.13
N ASN A 11 69.91 -34.08 -12.68
CA ASN A 11 68.77 -33.27 -13.04
C ASN A 11 67.58 -33.33 -12.06
N PRO A 12 67.45 -32.37 -11.11
CA PRO A 12 66.21 -32.16 -10.43
C PRO A 12 65.17 -31.57 -11.43
N THR A 13 64.11 -32.29 -11.64
CA THR A 13 62.96 -31.84 -12.44
C THR A 13 62.44 -30.49 -11.89
N PRO A 14 62.32 -29.44 -12.71
CA PRO A 14 61.80 -28.16 -12.22
C PRO A 14 60.37 -28.33 -11.68
N PRO A 15 60.02 -27.63 -10.58
CA PRO A 15 58.66 -27.71 -10.00
C PRO A 15 57.61 -27.30 -11.03
N PRO A 16 56.44 -27.94 -11.05
CA PRO A 16 55.38 -27.59 -12.00
C PRO A 16 54.94 -26.14 -11.75
N PRO A 17 54.60 -25.42 -12.81
CA PRO A 17 54.15 -24.04 -12.70
C PRO A 17 52.89 -23.96 -11.83
N PRO A 18 52.76 -22.91 -11.00
CA PRO A 18 51.62 -22.74 -10.14
C PRO A 18 50.32 -22.71 -10.98
N ALA A 19 49.35 -23.53 -10.60
CA ALA A 19 48.06 -23.59 -11.28
C ALA A 19 47.42 -22.18 -11.29
N PRO A 20 46.84 -21.76 -12.42
CA PRO A 20 46.24 -20.45 -12.51
C PRO A 20 45.17 -20.31 -11.42
N ALA A 21 45.30 -19.28 -10.61
CA ALA A 21 44.32 -18.96 -9.55
C ALA A 21 42.94 -18.84 -10.24
N ARG A 22 42.04 -19.79 -9.90
CA ARG A 22 40.63 -19.69 -10.27
C ARG A 22 40.09 -18.40 -9.69
N THR A 23 40.02 -17.37 -10.51
CA THR A 23 39.24 -16.19 -10.19
C THR A 23 37.80 -16.65 -10.05
N GLN A 24 37.39 -16.86 -8.79
CA GLN A 24 36.01 -17.12 -8.44
C GLN A 24 35.19 -15.94 -8.92
N GLY A 25 34.45 -16.18 -10.00
CA GLY A 25 33.62 -15.18 -10.63
C GLY A 25 32.49 -14.72 -9.68
N LEU A 26 32.75 -13.68 -8.91
CA LEU A 26 31.76 -12.92 -8.13
C LEU A 26 30.83 -12.13 -9.06
N SER A 27 30.18 -12.77 -10.02
CA SER A 27 29.40 -12.02 -11.04
C SER A 27 27.90 -12.26 -11.03
N ARG A 28 27.36 -13.15 -10.17
CA ARG A 28 25.93 -13.43 -10.13
C ARG A 28 25.06 -12.38 -9.42
N PRO A 29 25.42 -11.81 -8.26
CA PRO A 29 24.55 -10.83 -7.59
C PRO A 29 24.41 -9.50 -8.36
N ARG A 30 25.50 -9.05 -9.04
CA ARG A 30 25.50 -7.75 -9.72
C ARG A 30 24.55 -7.65 -10.91
N LYS A 31 24.27 -8.76 -11.62
CA LYS A 31 23.28 -8.78 -12.72
C LYS A 31 21.86 -8.72 -12.21
N TRP A 32 21.60 -9.29 -11.04
CA TRP A 32 20.30 -9.28 -10.41
C TRP A 32 19.98 -7.88 -9.87
N PHE A 33 20.92 -7.24 -9.17
CA PHE A 33 20.82 -5.85 -8.74
C PHE A 33 20.59 -4.87 -9.88
N ARG A 34 21.23 -5.07 -11.05
CA ARG A 34 20.97 -4.23 -12.24
C ARG A 34 19.54 -4.40 -12.78
N ARG A 35 19.00 -5.62 -12.78
CA ARG A 35 17.62 -5.88 -13.22
C ARG A 35 16.62 -5.28 -12.25
N PHE A 36 16.81 -5.47 -10.95
CA PHE A 36 15.98 -4.86 -9.92
C PHE A 36 16.04 -3.33 -9.98
N GLY A 37 17.20 -2.76 -10.09
CA GLY A 37 17.39 -1.32 -10.23
C GLY A 37 16.68 -0.74 -11.46
N CYS A 38 16.74 -1.46 -12.59
CA CYS A 38 16.04 -1.05 -13.80
C CYS A 38 14.51 -1.12 -13.65
N CYS A 39 13.98 -2.20 -13.03
CA CYS A 39 12.56 -2.33 -12.76
C CYS A 39 12.08 -1.24 -11.76
N LEU A 40 12.86 -0.96 -10.72
CA LEU A 40 12.54 0.04 -9.73
C LEU A 40 12.53 1.44 -10.36
N LEU A 41 13.51 1.74 -11.21
CA LEU A 41 13.58 3.00 -11.96
C LEU A 41 12.40 3.15 -12.92
N LEU A 42 11.99 2.08 -13.61
CA LEU A 42 10.80 2.10 -14.45
C LEU A 42 9.53 2.33 -13.66
N ILE A 43 9.38 1.71 -12.48
CA ILE A 43 8.23 1.92 -11.59
C ILE A 43 8.20 3.38 -11.13
N VAL A 44 9.33 3.92 -10.66
CA VAL A 44 9.42 5.33 -10.24
C VAL A 44 9.09 6.26 -11.41
N TRP A 45 9.62 6.00 -12.60
CA TRP A 45 9.32 6.78 -13.78
C TRP A 45 7.83 6.74 -14.14
N PHE A 46 7.23 5.55 -14.09
CA PHE A 46 5.80 5.36 -14.37
C PHE A 46 4.92 6.10 -13.34
N VAL A 47 5.27 6.01 -12.05
CA VAL A 47 4.58 6.75 -10.99
C VAL A 47 4.69 8.26 -11.22
N LEU A 48 5.88 8.76 -11.57
CA LEU A 48 6.08 10.18 -11.88
C LEU A 48 5.27 10.65 -13.10
N MET A 49 5.08 9.77 -14.09
CA MET A 49 4.25 10.09 -15.26
C MET A 49 2.75 10.09 -14.95
N LEU A 50 2.31 9.23 -14.02
CA LEU A 50 0.89 9.18 -13.60
C LEU A 50 0.53 10.26 -12.57
N MET A 51 1.51 10.76 -11.81
CA MET A 51 1.29 11.78 -10.79
C MET A 51 0.53 13.01 -11.31
N PRO A 52 0.92 13.66 -12.42
CA PRO A 52 0.21 14.83 -12.90
C PRO A 52 -1.24 14.52 -13.31
N CYS A 53 -1.51 13.35 -13.91
CA CYS A 53 -2.88 12.94 -14.24
C CYS A 53 -3.72 12.77 -12.98
N PHE A 54 -3.18 12.13 -11.95
CA PHE A 54 -3.86 11.94 -10.66
C PHE A 54 -4.18 13.28 -10.00
N PHE A 55 -3.21 14.21 -9.97
CA PHE A 55 -3.44 15.55 -9.41
C PHE A 55 -4.46 16.35 -10.21
N VAL A 56 -4.41 16.30 -11.54
CA VAL A 56 -5.39 16.98 -12.38
C VAL A 56 -6.79 16.43 -12.12
N THR A 57 -6.96 15.11 -12.02
CA THR A 57 -8.27 14.50 -11.70
C THR A 57 -8.76 14.95 -10.33
N LEU A 58 -7.91 14.93 -9.30
CA LEU A 58 -8.27 15.41 -7.96
C LEU A 58 -8.66 16.88 -7.94
N LEU A 59 -7.96 17.75 -8.68
CA LEU A 59 -8.26 19.18 -8.73
C LEU A 59 -9.56 19.49 -9.50
N VAL A 60 -9.91 18.66 -10.49
CA VAL A 60 -11.11 18.87 -11.33
C VAL A 60 -12.34 18.25 -10.69
N GLU A 61 -12.23 16.99 -10.23
CA GLU A 61 -13.37 16.25 -9.68
C GLU A 61 -13.54 16.44 -8.17
N LYS A 62 -12.48 16.97 -7.49
CA LYS A 62 -12.39 17.16 -6.03
C LYS A 62 -12.48 15.90 -5.20
N ASP A 63 -12.93 14.78 -5.77
CA ASP A 63 -12.95 13.50 -5.11
C ASP A 63 -12.60 12.33 -6.06
N ILE A 64 -12.05 11.28 -5.51
CA ILE A 64 -11.79 10.01 -6.19
C ILE A 64 -12.40 8.90 -5.34
N VAL A 65 -13.37 8.19 -5.90
CA VAL A 65 -14.06 7.09 -5.23
C VAL A 65 -13.66 5.78 -5.87
N ILE A 66 -13.23 4.82 -5.04
CA ILE A 66 -12.90 3.46 -5.44
C ILE A 66 -13.83 2.50 -4.71
N SER A 67 -14.94 2.15 -5.38
CA SER A 67 -15.91 1.21 -4.84
C SER A 67 -15.33 -0.21 -4.79
N ARG A 68 -15.54 -0.90 -3.68
CA ARG A 68 -15.05 -2.26 -3.44
C ARG A 68 -16.12 -3.34 -3.62
N SER A 69 -17.38 -2.95 -3.47
CA SER A 69 -18.53 -3.85 -3.64
C SER A 69 -19.78 -3.04 -4.04
N SER A 70 -20.89 -3.74 -4.21
CA SER A 70 -22.21 -3.13 -4.45
C SER A 70 -22.86 -2.57 -3.18
N VAL A 71 -22.24 -2.75 -2.01
CA VAL A 71 -22.74 -2.24 -0.73
C VAL A 71 -22.36 -0.77 -0.63
N PRO A 72 -23.31 0.13 -0.28
CA PRO A 72 -22.99 1.53 -0.02
C PRO A 72 -21.91 1.70 1.06
N ASP A 73 -21.17 2.80 1.01
CA ASP A 73 -20.09 3.16 1.93
C ASP A 73 -18.93 2.16 2.01
N HIS A 74 -19.00 1.00 1.32
CA HIS A 74 -17.87 0.06 1.24
C HIS A 74 -16.92 0.46 0.12
N GLU A 75 -16.32 1.63 0.28
CA GLU A 75 -15.44 2.25 -0.71
C GLU A 75 -14.24 2.94 -0.05
N TRP A 76 -13.28 3.27 -0.86
CA TRP A 76 -12.22 4.21 -0.52
C TRP A 76 -12.50 5.50 -1.26
N ARG A 77 -12.47 6.59 -0.53
CA ARG A 77 -12.65 7.91 -1.10
C ARG A 77 -11.52 8.82 -0.65
N VAL A 78 -10.91 9.50 -1.61
CA VAL A 78 -9.95 10.59 -1.38
C VAL A 78 -10.60 11.86 -1.89
N PHE A 79 -10.69 12.88 -1.04
CA PHE A 79 -11.30 14.15 -1.41
C PHE A 79 -10.45 15.32 -0.97
N ILE A 80 -10.63 16.44 -1.66
CA ILE A 80 -10.00 17.72 -1.32
C ILE A 80 -11.12 18.65 -0.88
N LEU A 81 -10.95 19.25 0.30
CA LEU A 81 -11.80 20.33 0.76
C LEU A 81 -11.04 21.65 0.60
N GLU A 82 -11.72 22.64 0.03
CA GLU A 82 -11.18 23.96 -0.31
C GLU A 82 -12.21 25.02 0.11
N GLU A 83 -12.61 24.96 1.39
CA GLU A 83 -13.50 25.94 1.99
C GLU A 83 -12.71 27.01 2.73
N PRO A 84 -13.28 28.21 2.99
CA PRO A 84 -12.56 29.29 3.65
C PRO A 84 -11.99 28.90 5.02
N ASP A 85 -12.71 28.08 5.76
CA ASP A 85 -12.40 27.69 7.14
C ASP A 85 -11.81 26.28 7.25
N GLU A 86 -11.89 25.47 6.16
CA GLU A 86 -11.40 24.09 6.13
C GLU A 86 -10.67 23.79 4.84
N ARG A 87 -9.42 23.38 4.92
CA ARG A 87 -8.59 23.05 3.75
C ARG A 87 -7.76 21.82 4.03
N GLY A 88 -7.65 20.95 3.02
CA GLY A 88 -6.78 19.80 3.09
C GLY A 88 -7.29 18.60 2.31
N PHE A 89 -6.71 17.46 2.63
CA PHE A 89 -7.08 16.19 2.04
C PHE A 89 -7.80 15.35 3.07
N GLY A 90 -8.97 14.81 2.71
CA GLY A 90 -9.67 13.81 3.48
C GLY A 90 -9.54 12.45 2.82
N PHE A 91 -9.50 11.43 3.64
CA PHE A 91 -9.48 10.03 3.23
C PHE A 91 -10.55 9.27 3.99
N THR A 92 -11.45 8.59 3.28
CA THR A 92 -12.42 7.71 3.92
C THR A 92 -12.18 6.26 3.51
N SER A 93 -12.38 5.35 4.46
CA SER A 93 -12.30 3.92 4.21
C SER A 93 -13.46 3.19 4.89
N GLY A 94 -14.30 2.53 4.09
CA GLY A 94 -15.40 1.71 4.56
C GLY A 94 -14.96 0.25 4.75
N LYS A 95 -15.38 -0.36 5.86
CA LYS A 95 -15.17 -1.77 6.18
C LYS A 95 -16.46 -2.42 6.62
N ILE A 96 -16.83 -3.54 6.01
CA ILE A 96 -17.96 -4.37 6.43
C ILE A 96 -17.62 -5.02 7.78
N VAL A 97 -18.47 -4.82 8.80
CA VAL A 97 -18.29 -5.33 10.17
C VAL A 97 -19.33 -6.37 10.55
N SER A 98 -20.51 -6.35 9.95
CA SER A 98 -21.53 -7.36 10.12
C SER A 98 -22.22 -7.63 8.78
N GLY A 99 -22.63 -8.87 8.57
CA GLY A 99 -23.16 -9.31 7.30
C GLY A 99 -22.06 -9.48 6.24
N GLY A 100 -22.36 -10.18 5.17
CA GLY A 100 -21.55 -10.22 3.96
C GLY A 100 -22.29 -9.49 2.85
N SER A 101 -21.63 -9.27 1.71
CA SER A 101 -22.27 -8.61 0.55
C SER A 101 -23.54 -9.30 0.01
N ASP A 102 -23.77 -10.53 0.42
CA ASP A 102 -24.92 -11.37 0.01
C ASP A 102 -25.97 -11.52 1.12
N GLU A 103 -25.73 -10.93 2.31
CA GLU A 103 -26.70 -10.95 3.40
C GLU A 103 -27.74 -9.82 3.22
N GLU A 104 -28.90 -10.03 3.84
CA GLU A 104 -30.04 -9.11 3.75
C GLU A 104 -29.74 -7.78 4.47
N THR A 105 -28.97 -7.82 5.57
CA THR A 105 -28.55 -6.63 6.32
C THR A 105 -27.03 -6.57 6.46
N VAL A 106 -26.44 -5.45 6.08
CA VAL A 106 -25.00 -5.23 6.09
C VAL A 106 -24.69 -3.93 6.81
N CYS A 107 -23.76 -3.97 7.78
CA CYS A 107 -23.24 -2.76 8.43
C CYS A 107 -21.82 -2.46 7.96
N VAL A 108 -21.57 -1.20 7.66
CA VAL A 108 -20.27 -0.68 7.22
C VAL A 108 -19.79 0.38 8.18
N VAL A 109 -18.62 0.15 8.77
CA VAL A 109 -17.91 1.18 9.57
C VAL A 109 -17.02 1.96 8.61
N THR A 110 -17.22 3.26 8.58
CA THR A 110 -16.44 4.20 7.79
C THR A 110 -15.57 5.04 8.70
N SER A 111 -14.26 5.00 8.47
CA SER A 111 -13.29 5.88 9.12
C SER A 111 -12.95 7.03 8.20
N VAL A 112 -12.92 8.23 8.76
CA VAL A 112 -12.52 9.47 8.09
C VAL A 112 -11.23 9.97 8.73
N ASP A 113 -10.19 10.08 7.92
CA ASP A 113 -8.89 10.61 8.33
C ASP A 113 -8.56 11.84 7.50
N TYR A 114 -7.87 12.80 8.11
CA TYR A 114 -7.47 14.04 7.48
C TYR A 114 -5.95 14.14 7.40
N LEU A 115 -5.44 14.62 6.27
CA LEU A 115 -4.03 14.83 6.03
C LEU A 115 -3.78 16.26 5.56
N LEU A 116 -2.76 16.93 6.14
CA LEU A 116 -2.46 18.33 5.84
C LEU A 116 -3.70 19.23 6.01
N TRP A 117 -4.44 18.98 7.08
CA TRP A 117 -5.72 19.61 7.35
C TRP A 117 -5.53 20.93 8.10
N GLU A 118 -6.20 21.96 7.63
CA GLU A 118 -6.39 23.24 8.30
C GLU A 118 -7.89 23.38 8.56
N GLY A 119 -8.33 23.29 9.81
CA GLY A 119 -9.75 23.36 10.19
C GLY A 119 -10.00 22.68 11.52
N GLU A 120 -11.25 22.73 11.97
CA GLU A 120 -11.71 22.15 13.26
C GLU A 120 -12.14 20.69 13.15
N SER A 121 -12.26 20.16 11.92
CA SER A 121 -12.70 18.78 11.72
C SER A 121 -11.67 17.78 12.26
N GLU A 122 -12.13 16.89 13.13
CA GLU A 122 -11.34 15.81 13.71
C GLU A 122 -11.59 14.48 12.98
N PRO A 123 -10.64 13.53 12.98
CA PRO A 123 -10.89 12.18 12.51
C PRO A 123 -12.06 11.55 13.22
N ASP A 124 -12.99 10.98 12.48
CA ASP A 124 -14.19 10.35 13.02
C ASP A 124 -14.40 8.94 12.46
N THR A 125 -15.13 8.14 13.20
CA THR A 125 -15.54 6.80 12.78
C THR A 125 -17.03 6.65 13.04
N TYR A 126 -17.78 6.34 11.99
CA TYR A 126 -19.21 6.14 12.09
C TYR A 126 -19.62 4.84 11.38
N CYS A 127 -20.80 4.32 11.76
CA CYS A 127 -21.37 3.11 11.19
C CYS A 127 -22.70 3.42 10.51
N ASN A 128 -22.84 2.88 9.29
CA ASN A 128 -24.11 2.85 8.58
C ASN A 128 -24.51 1.40 8.34
N CYS A 129 -25.79 1.07 8.59
CA CYS A 129 -26.35 -0.24 8.28
C CYS A 129 -27.35 -0.11 7.15
N PHE A 130 -27.32 -1.08 6.24
CA PHE A 130 -28.13 -1.14 5.04
C PHE A 130 -28.86 -2.47 4.98
N GLU A 131 -30.10 -2.44 4.53
CA GLU A 131 -30.91 -3.62 4.24
C GLU A 131 -31.14 -3.72 2.73
N ARG A 132 -31.09 -4.91 2.20
CA ARG A 132 -31.32 -5.15 0.78
C ARG A 132 -32.82 -5.09 0.48
N VAL A 133 -33.22 -4.16 -0.40
CA VAL A 133 -34.61 -4.01 -0.85
C VAL A 133 -34.63 -4.17 -2.38
N GLY A 134 -35.00 -5.38 -2.83
CA GLY A 134 -34.99 -5.72 -4.25
C GLY A 134 -33.57 -5.70 -4.84
N GLU A 135 -33.31 -4.88 -5.82
CA GLU A 135 -31.97 -4.71 -6.44
C GLU A 135 -31.12 -3.61 -5.78
N GLY A 136 -31.68 -2.88 -4.80
CA GLY A 136 -31.01 -1.77 -4.13
C GLY A 136 -30.77 -1.98 -2.65
N TRP A 137 -30.29 -0.94 -2.01
CA TRP A 137 -30.03 -0.88 -0.58
C TRP A 137 -30.82 0.26 0.05
N SER A 138 -31.39 0.02 1.23
CA SER A 138 -32.05 1.01 2.07
C SER A 138 -31.27 1.17 3.36
N THR A 139 -31.06 2.41 3.81
CA THR A 139 -30.37 2.70 5.07
C THR A 139 -31.30 2.42 6.25
N THR A 140 -30.89 1.58 7.17
CA THR A 140 -31.62 1.26 8.40
C THR A 140 -31.02 1.94 9.63
N LEU A 141 -29.71 2.19 9.63
CA LEU A 141 -29.00 2.98 10.61
C LEU A 141 -28.04 3.93 9.89
N ALA A 142 -28.06 5.20 10.24
CA ALA A 142 -27.15 6.21 9.73
C ALA A 142 -26.39 6.88 10.89
N GLY A 143 -25.08 7.02 10.76
CA GLY A 143 -24.25 7.74 11.72
C GLY A 143 -24.15 7.10 13.12
N GLY A 144 -24.30 5.78 13.22
CA GLY A 144 -24.01 5.05 14.45
C GLY A 144 -22.58 5.21 14.91
N ASP A 145 -22.28 4.80 16.16
CA ASP A 145 -20.90 4.73 16.65
C ASP A 145 -20.07 3.65 15.93
N ALA A 146 -18.79 3.50 16.30
CA ALA A 146 -17.90 2.50 15.70
C ALA A 146 -18.36 1.04 15.93
N ASP A 147 -19.20 0.80 16.93
CA ASP A 147 -19.80 -0.50 17.27
C ASP A 147 -21.20 -0.67 16.62
N CYS A 148 -21.60 0.26 15.77
CA CYS A 148 -22.89 0.29 15.07
C CYS A 148 -24.11 0.44 16.00
N ASN A 149 -23.93 1.11 17.13
CA ASN A 149 -25.07 1.53 17.95
C ASN A 149 -25.57 2.92 17.53
N PRO A 150 -26.88 3.20 17.67
CA PRO A 150 -27.40 4.54 17.40
C PRO A 150 -26.71 5.57 18.30
N ARG A 151 -26.19 6.64 17.73
CA ARG A 151 -25.71 7.79 18.51
C ARG A 151 -26.92 8.57 19.02
N GLU A 152 -26.99 8.81 20.32
CA GLU A 152 -27.91 9.78 20.86
C GLU A 152 -27.35 11.19 20.61
N PHE A 153 -27.94 11.90 19.66
CA PHE A 153 -27.64 13.33 19.49
C PHE A 153 -28.38 14.09 20.58
N GLU A 154 -27.69 14.52 21.62
CA GLU A 154 -28.20 15.57 22.52
C GLU A 154 -28.28 16.86 21.69
N PHE A 155 -29.49 17.20 21.27
CA PHE A 155 -29.75 18.55 20.76
C PHE A 155 -29.73 19.49 21.96
N ASP A 156 -28.66 20.28 22.11
CA ASP A 156 -28.65 21.43 22.99
C ASP A 156 -29.73 22.42 22.50
N GLU A 157 -30.87 22.43 23.19
CA GLU A 157 -31.99 23.32 22.88
C GLU A 157 -31.74 24.78 23.30
N ASP A 158 -30.50 25.15 23.66
CA ASP A 158 -30.12 26.45 24.22
C ASP A 158 -29.29 27.32 23.23
N GLN A 159 -29.68 27.37 21.95
CA GLN A 159 -29.16 28.42 21.04
C GLN A 159 -30.28 29.23 20.39
#